data_6a79082f1220e9317f8b25594ae13924
#
_entry.id   6a79082f1220e9317f8b25594ae13924
#
_cell.length_a   1.000
_cell.length_b   1.000
_cell.length_c   1.000
_cell.angle_alpha   90.00
_cell.angle_beta   90.00
_cell.angle_gamma   90.00
#
_symmetry.space_group_name_H-M   'P 1'
#
loop_
_entity.id
_entity.type
_entity.pdbx_description
1 polymer ?
#
loop_
_entity_poly.entity_id
_entity_poly.type
_entity_poly.pdbx_seq_one_letter_code
_entity_poly.pdbx_strand_id
1 'polypeptide(L)'
;IVGLPNDMFYNTGIGTYVWIISNRKPKARQGKVQLIDASGMWQKMRKSLGSKRKELSDAHIERITQLFGRFEEASDEDGKPISRIFDNEAFGYHTITVERPLRDADGKVVLGSKGKQKGKPQPDSALRDTENVPLKDDIQAYFEREVLPHVPDAWINPDKRDDKDGEIG
;
A
#
# COMPACT_ATOMS: atom_id res chain seq x y z
N ILE A 1 -11.34 5.83 -6.08
CA ILE A 1 -10.25 6.75 -6.48
C ILE A 1 -10.22 6.80 -8.00
N VAL A 2 -10.17 8.01 -8.59
CA VAL A 2 -10.06 8.22 -10.02
C VAL A 2 -8.73 8.90 -10.32
N GLY A 3 -7.86 8.25 -11.08
CA GLY A 3 -6.62 8.84 -11.59
C GLY A 3 -6.91 9.65 -12.85
N LEU A 4 -6.62 10.94 -12.83
CA LEU A 4 -6.82 11.86 -13.93
C LEU A 4 -5.54 12.02 -14.77
N PRO A 5 -5.66 12.49 -16.03
CA PRO A 5 -4.50 12.83 -16.85
C PRO A 5 -3.57 13.83 -16.18
N ASN A 6 -2.28 13.79 -16.51
CA ASN A 6 -1.37 14.89 -16.23
C ASN A 6 -1.73 16.15 -17.05
N ASP A 7 -1.13 17.29 -16.76
CA ASP A 7 -1.34 18.57 -17.44
C ASP A 7 -2.80 19.08 -17.45
N MET A 8 -3.58 18.68 -16.43
CA MET A 8 -4.99 19.09 -16.27
C MET A 8 -5.16 20.43 -15.54
N PHE A 9 -4.13 20.91 -14.83
CA PHE A 9 -4.20 22.10 -14.00
C PHE A 9 -3.14 23.13 -14.35
N TYR A 10 -3.40 24.41 -14.02
CA TYR A 10 -2.63 25.56 -14.49
C TYR A 10 -1.13 25.49 -14.20
N ASN A 11 -0.75 25.15 -12.98
CA ASN A 11 0.66 25.18 -12.56
C ASN A 11 1.23 23.81 -12.19
N THR A 12 0.65 22.73 -12.70
CA THR A 12 1.14 21.38 -12.41
C THR A 12 1.07 20.48 -13.63
N GLY A 13 2.19 19.82 -13.93
CA GLY A 13 2.28 18.80 -14.98
C GLY A 13 2.14 17.36 -14.44
N ILE A 14 1.90 17.18 -13.14
CA ILE A 14 1.76 15.85 -12.52
C ILE A 14 0.36 15.28 -12.67
N GLY A 15 0.24 13.97 -12.55
CA GLY A 15 -1.06 13.28 -12.43
C GLY A 15 -1.76 13.67 -11.13
N THR A 16 -3.07 13.76 -11.21
CA THR A 16 -3.92 14.11 -10.06
C THR A 16 -4.98 13.06 -9.84
N TYR A 17 -5.53 13.01 -8.62
CA TYR A 17 -6.48 11.98 -8.22
C TYR A 17 -7.70 12.59 -7.56
N VAL A 18 -8.89 12.09 -7.92
CA VAL A 18 -10.13 12.38 -7.21
C VAL A 18 -10.39 11.24 -6.23
N TRP A 19 -10.47 11.58 -4.94
CA TRP A 19 -10.81 10.65 -3.87
C TRP A 19 -12.27 10.83 -3.49
N ILE A 20 -13.06 9.75 -3.60
CA ILE A 20 -14.46 9.73 -3.20
C ILE A 20 -14.56 8.84 -1.97
N ILE A 21 -14.69 9.46 -0.80
CA ILE A 21 -14.74 8.79 0.49
C ILE A 21 -16.15 8.87 1.05
N SER A 22 -16.70 7.73 1.51
CA SER A 22 -18.04 7.66 2.07
C SER A 22 -18.11 6.64 3.20
N ASN A 23 -18.71 7.03 4.31
CA ASN A 23 -19.09 6.14 5.42
C ASN A 23 -20.49 5.51 5.24
N ARG A 24 -21.21 5.84 4.15
CA ARG A 24 -22.55 5.35 3.83
C ARG A 24 -22.54 4.59 2.50
N LYS A 25 -21.62 3.65 2.34
CA LYS A 25 -21.54 2.86 1.12
C LYS A 25 -22.72 1.88 1.00
N PRO A 26 -23.30 1.71 -0.19
CA PRO A 26 -24.20 0.59 -0.49
C PRO A 26 -23.51 -0.75 -0.20
N LYS A 27 -24.29 -1.79 0.15
CA LYS A 27 -23.75 -3.13 0.50
C LYS A 27 -22.72 -3.66 -0.50
N ALA A 28 -22.95 -3.48 -1.79
CA ALA A 28 -22.05 -3.94 -2.84
C ALA A 28 -20.66 -3.27 -2.83
N ARG A 29 -20.54 -2.09 -2.19
CA ARG A 29 -19.30 -1.30 -2.12
C ARG A 29 -18.64 -1.34 -0.74
N GLN A 30 -19.28 -1.97 0.25
CA GLN A 30 -18.74 -2.07 1.60
C GLN A 30 -17.49 -2.97 1.59
N GLY A 31 -16.45 -2.56 2.31
CA GLY A 31 -15.18 -3.27 2.36
C GLY A 31 -14.37 -3.24 1.06
N LYS A 32 -14.76 -2.40 0.08
CA LYS A 32 -14.12 -2.37 -1.24
C LYS A 32 -13.66 -0.99 -1.65
N VAL A 33 -12.61 -0.97 -2.48
CA VAL A 33 -12.06 0.22 -3.14
C VAL A 33 -12.13 -0.01 -4.65
N GLN A 34 -12.69 0.95 -5.38
CA GLN A 34 -12.61 0.99 -6.84
C GLN A 34 -11.52 1.97 -7.27
N LEU A 35 -10.61 1.51 -8.11
CA LEU A 35 -9.59 2.32 -8.77
C LEU A 35 -9.99 2.49 -10.24
N ILE A 36 -10.10 3.73 -10.70
CA ILE A 36 -10.40 4.06 -12.11
C ILE A 36 -9.19 4.80 -12.69
N ASP A 37 -8.58 4.23 -13.72
CA ASP A 37 -7.51 4.86 -14.49
C ASP A 37 -8.11 5.65 -15.66
N ALA A 38 -8.30 6.95 -15.46
CA ALA A 38 -8.72 7.86 -16.50
C ALA A 38 -7.54 8.66 -17.11
N SER A 39 -6.30 8.25 -16.87
CA SER A 39 -5.09 8.95 -17.34
C SER A 39 -5.02 9.08 -18.86
N GLY A 40 -5.63 8.15 -19.60
CA GLY A 40 -5.77 8.17 -21.06
C GLY A 40 -7.02 8.91 -21.58
N MET A 41 -7.95 9.32 -20.70
CA MET A 41 -9.22 9.95 -21.09
C MET A 41 -9.08 11.47 -21.16
N TRP A 42 -8.58 11.99 -22.26
CA TRP A 42 -8.38 13.43 -22.42
C TRP A 42 -8.42 13.84 -23.87
N GLN A 43 -8.64 15.14 -24.07
CA GLN A 43 -8.42 15.82 -25.34
C GLN A 43 -7.49 17.01 -25.15
N LYS A 44 -6.81 17.38 -26.25
CA LYS A 44 -5.93 18.56 -26.25
C LYS A 44 -6.77 19.83 -26.20
N MET A 45 -6.42 20.74 -25.29
CA MET A 45 -7.03 22.06 -25.24
C MET A 45 -6.74 22.84 -26.52
N ARG A 46 -7.72 23.61 -27.02
CA ARG A 46 -7.55 24.50 -28.15
C ARG A 46 -6.49 25.57 -27.89
N LYS A 47 -6.41 26.05 -26.65
CA LYS A 47 -5.41 27.04 -26.22
C LYS A 47 -4.90 26.59 -24.84
N SER A 48 -3.59 26.41 -24.71
CA SER A 48 -2.98 26.07 -23.44
C SER A 48 -3.05 27.24 -22.45
N LEU A 49 -3.13 26.91 -21.16
CA LEU A 49 -3.14 27.88 -20.07
C LEU A 49 -2.05 27.46 -19.07
N GLY A 50 -0.86 28.07 -19.18
CA GLY A 50 0.30 27.64 -18.42
C GLY A 50 0.67 26.19 -18.71
N SER A 51 0.80 25.35 -17.66
CA SER A 51 1.05 23.92 -17.78
C SER A 51 -0.18 23.12 -18.21
N LYS A 52 -1.38 23.69 -18.10
CA LYS A 52 -2.61 23.03 -18.50
C LYS A 52 -2.70 22.92 -20.02
N ARG A 53 -2.68 21.70 -20.53
CA ARG A 53 -2.73 21.38 -21.97
C ARG A 53 -3.81 20.38 -22.32
N LYS A 54 -4.36 19.69 -21.34
CA LYS A 54 -5.36 18.64 -21.47
C LYS A 54 -6.64 19.03 -20.76
N GLU A 55 -7.74 18.53 -21.25
CA GLU A 55 -9.06 18.67 -20.65
C GLU A 55 -9.88 17.39 -20.84
N LEU A 56 -10.84 17.17 -19.99
CA LEU A 56 -11.84 16.12 -20.17
C LEU A 56 -12.95 16.66 -21.07
N SER A 57 -13.34 15.90 -22.09
CA SER A 57 -14.59 16.14 -22.81
C SER A 57 -15.78 15.64 -21.99
N ASP A 58 -16.99 16.06 -22.39
CA ASP A 58 -18.23 15.57 -21.77
C ASP A 58 -18.32 14.04 -21.89
N ALA A 59 -17.90 13.44 -23.01
CA ALA A 59 -17.85 11.99 -23.16
C ALA A 59 -16.88 11.32 -22.19
N HIS A 60 -15.71 11.92 -21.91
CA HIS A 60 -14.78 11.41 -20.89
C HIS A 60 -15.38 11.48 -19.50
N ILE A 61 -16.03 12.58 -19.15
CA ILE A 61 -16.71 12.77 -17.86
C ILE A 61 -17.83 11.74 -17.72
N GLU A 62 -18.64 11.57 -18.75
CA GLU A 62 -19.71 10.58 -18.76
C GLU A 62 -19.16 9.15 -18.56
N ARG A 63 -18.10 8.79 -19.29
CA ARG A 63 -17.46 7.47 -19.18
C ARG A 63 -16.95 7.21 -17.78
N ILE A 64 -16.24 8.17 -17.17
CA ILE A 64 -15.73 8.07 -15.79
C ILE A 64 -16.90 7.91 -14.80
N THR A 65 -17.94 8.70 -14.97
CA THR A 65 -19.14 8.67 -14.12
C THR A 65 -19.88 7.34 -14.22
N GLN A 66 -19.99 6.77 -15.43
CA GLN A 66 -20.58 5.46 -15.66
C GLN A 66 -19.76 4.35 -15.00
N LEU A 67 -18.44 4.33 -15.15
CA LEU A 67 -17.55 3.37 -14.50
C LEU A 67 -17.71 3.42 -12.97
N PHE A 68 -17.71 4.63 -12.42
CA PHE A 68 -17.95 4.81 -11.00
C PHE A 68 -19.34 4.35 -10.57
N GLY A 69 -20.38 4.73 -11.33
CA GLY A 69 -21.78 4.45 -11.00
C GLY A 69 -22.11 2.95 -11.03
N ARG A 70 -21.65 2.23 -12.06
CA ARG A 70 -21.89 0.79 -12.23
C ARG A 70 -21.10 -0.06 -11.24
N PHE A 71 -19.98 0.46 -10.74
CA PHE A 71 -19.11 -0.28 -9.82
C PHE A 71 -18.70 -1.65 -10.39
N GLU A 72 -18.10 -1.63 -11.57
CA GLU A 72 -17.69 -2.84 -12.31
C GLU A 72 -16.23 -2.73 -12.78
N GLU A 73 -15.59 -3.87 -12.96
CA GLU A 73 -14.29 -3.92 -13.61
C GLU A 73 -14.46 -3.73 -15.11
N ALA A 74 -13.55 -2.99 -15.73
CA ALA A 74 -13.58 -2.68 -17.15
C ALA A 74 -12.17 -2.51 -17.71
N SER A 75 -12.03 -2.79 -19.00
CA SER A 75 -10.82 -2.53 -19.78
C SER A 75 -11.12 -1.56 -20.93
N ASP A 76 -10.07 -0.96 -21.47
CA ASP A 76 -10.13 -0.19 -22.73
C ASP A 76 -10.15 -1.12 -23.96
N GLU A 77 -10.08 -0.53 -25.13
CA GLU A 77 -10.11 -1.25 -26.43
C GLU A 77 -8.88 -2.15 -26.63
N ASP A 78 -7.76 -1.80 -26.00
CA ASP A 78 -6.51 -2.57 -26.04
C ASP A 78 -6.45 -3.66 -24.97
N GLY A 79 -7.49 -3.81 -24.14
CA GLY A 79 -7.56 -4.78 -23.04
C GLY A 79 -6.87 -4.33 -21.76
N LYS A 80 -6.36 -3.09 -21.69
CA LYS A 80 -5.76 -2.53 -20.48
C LYS A 80 -6.85 -2.24 -19.45
N PRO A 81 -6.70 -2.72 -18.20
CA PRO A 81 -7.67 -2.42 -17.14
C PRO A 81 -7.78 -0.91 -16.87
N ILE A 82 -9.00 -0.36 -16.97
CA ILE A 82 -9.32 1.04 -16.64
C ILE A 82 -10.19 1.18 -15.39
N SER A 83 -10.79 0.10 -14.92
CA SER A 83 -11.50 0.05 -13.63
C SER A 83 -11.25 -1.29 -12.97
N ARG A 84 -10.78 -1.28 -11.73
CA ARG A 84 -10.55 -2.47 -10.92
C ARG A 84 -11.13 -2.28 -9.52
N ILE A 85 -11.62 -3.39 -8.94
CA ILE A 85 -12.21 -3.42 -7.62
C ILE A 85 -11.36 -4.31 -6.72
N PHE A 86 -10.98 -3.77 -5.58
CA PHE A 86 -10.15 -4.44 -4.58
C PHE A 86 -10.89 -4.50 -3.24
N ASP A 87 -10.61 -5.50 -2.44
CA ASP A 87 -10.95 -5.49 -1.02
C ASP A 87 -10.06 -4.46 -0.29
N ASN A 88 -10.57 -3.83 0.76
CA ASN A 88 -9.81 -2.87 1.56
C ASN A 88 -8.50 -3.47 2.08
N GLU A 89 -8.53 -4.75 2.46
CA GLU A 89 -7.38 -5.50 2.96
C GLU A 89 -6.22 -5.60 1.96
N ALA A 90 -6.50 -5.41 0.65
CA ALA A 90 -5.44 -5.41 -0.37
C ALA A 90 -4.49 -4.21 -0.25
N PHE A 91 -4.84 -3.19 0.52
CA PHE A 91 -4.05 -1.98 0.73
C PHE A 91 -3.50 -1.87 2.15
N GLY A 92 -3.85 -2.80 3.02
CA GLY A 92 -3.38 -2.84 4.39
C GLY A 92 -2.24 -3.83 4.59
N TYR A 93 -1.47 -3.61 5.64
CA TYR A 93 -0.38 -4.48 6.06
C TYR A 93 -0.23 -4.43 7.57
N HIS A 94 0.43 -5.47 8.09
CA HIS A 94 0.95 -5.50 9.45
C HIS A 94 2.42 -5.12 9.40
N THR A 95 2.89 -4.18 10.20
CA THR A 95 4.32 -3.99 10.34
C THR A 95 4.84 -4.85 11.49
N ILE A 96 5.80 -5.69 11.24
CA ILE A 96 6.50 -6.49 12.25
C ILE A 96 7.89 -5.93 12.47
N THR A 97 8.38 -5.98 13.72
CA THR A 97 9.77 -5.65 14.04
C THR A 97 10.61 -6.91 13.96
N VAL A 98 11.63 -6.87 13.12
CA VAL A 98 12.61 -7.94 12.91
C VAL A 98 13.84 -7.63 13.74
N GLU A 99 14.21 -8.54 14.63
CA GLU A 99 15.40 -8.46 15.45
C GLU A 99 16.46 -9.45 14.97
N ARG A 100 17.71 -9.08 15.14
CA ARG A 100 18.88 -9.94 14.91
C ARG A 100 19.75 -9.98 16.14
N PRO A 101 20.51 -11.09 16.35
CA PRO A 101 21.30 -11.26 17.56
C PRO A 101 22.52 -10.31 17.60
N LEU A 102 22.72 -9.69 18.75
CA LEU A 102 23.97 -9.02 19.07
C LEU A 102 25.08 -10.05 19.14
N ARG A 103 26.23 -9.75 18.52
CA ARG A 103 27.43 -10.59 18.53
C ARG A 103 28.58 -9.87 19.21
N ASP A 104 29.39 -10.60 19.93
CA ASP A 104 30.63 -10.09 20.53
C ASP A 104 31.76 -9.99 19.49
N ALA A 105 32.95 -9.59 19.93
CA ALA A 105 34.12 -9.44 19.07
C ALA A 105 34.59 -10.77 18.41
N ASP A 106 34.24 -11.90 18.99
CA ASP A 106 34.54 -13.24 18.46
C ASP A 106 33.42 -13.76 17.55
N GLY A 107 32.36 -12.96 17.29
CA GLY A 107 31.20 -13.32 16.47
C GLY A 107 30.18 -14.21 17.17
N LYS A 108 30.33 -14.49 18.47
CA LYS A 108 29.39 -15.30 19.25
C LYS A 108 28.16 -14.49 19.64
N VAL A 109 27.00 -15.15 19.64
CA VAL A 109 25.73 -14.53 20.04
C VAL A 109 25.78 -14.20 21.53
N VAL A 110 25.52 -12.94 21.87
CA VAL A 110 25.40 -12.47 23.26
C VAL A 110 24.02 -12.84 23.78
N LEU A 111 24.00 -13.52 24.93
CA LEU A 111 22.76 -13.94 25.61
C LEU A 111 22.40 -12.98 26.74
N GLY A 112 21.10 -12.79 26.96
CA GLY A 112 20.57 -12.04 28.08
C GLY A 112 20.94 -12.66 29.40
N SER A 113 21.32 -11.83 30.39
CA SER A 113 21.76 -12.28 31.71
C SER A 113 20.67 -12.20 32.78
N LYS A 114 19.59 -11.44 32.58
CA LYS A 114 18.56 -11.14 33.58
C LYS A 114 17.14 -11.16 33.01
N GLY A 115 16.17 -11.37 33.92
CA GLY A 115 14.74 -11.24 33.62
C GLY A 115 14.22 -12.17 32.53
N LYS A 116 13.24 -11.71 31.76
CA LYS A 116 12.59 -12.46 30.67
C LYS A 116 13.54 -12.80 29.51
N GLN A 117 14.67 -12.12 29.42
CA GLN A 117 15.66 -12.28 28.36
C GLN A 117 16.81 -13.23 28.77
N LYS A 118 16.81 -13.77 30.00
CA LYS A 118 17.86 -14.68 30.45
C LYS A 118 17.97 -15.92 29.55
N GLY A 119 19.16 -16.11 28.98
CA GLY A 119 19.44 -17.24 28.08
C GLY A 119 18.90 -17.10 26.64
N LYS A 120 18.24 -15.99 26.30
CA LYS A 120 17.79 -15.70 24.94
C LYS A 120 18.78 -14.77 24.23
N PRO A 121 18.90 -14.83 22.90
CA PRO A 121 19.70 -13.86 22.15
C PRO A 121 19.31 -12.42 22.49
N GLN A 122 20.31 -11.58 22.74
CA GLN A 122 20.06 -10.14 22.87
C GLN A 122 19.89 -9.53 21.48
N PRO A 123 18.90 -8.64 21.28
CA PRO A 123 18.75 -7.96 20.01
C PRO A 123 19.84 -6.91 19.80
N ASP A 124 20.38 -6.84 18.61
CA ASP A 124 21.23 -5.75 18.17
C ASP A 124 20.35 -4.61 17.62
N SER A 125 20.31 -3.50 18.32
CA SER A 125 19.52 -2.34 17.93
C SER A 125 19.97 -1.70 16.62
N ALA A 126 21.22 -1.90 16.21
CA ALA A 126 21.76 -1.40 14.95
C ALA A 126 21.32 -2.24 13.73
N LEU A 127 20.94 -3.49 13.97
CA LEU A 127 20.46 -4.43 12.95
C LEU A 127 18.95 -4.64 12.98
N ARG A 128 18.24 -3.90 13.86
CA ARG A 128 16.77 -3.94 13.92
C ARG A 128 16.18 -3.35 12.65
N ASP A 129 15.18 -4.03 12.10
CA ASP A 129 14.47 -3.60 10.91
C ASP A 129 12.96 -3.85 11.06
N THR A 130 12.17 -3.39 10.09
CA THR A 130 10.73 -3.60 10.04
C THR A 130 10.34 -4.18 8.68
N GLU A 131 9.34 -5.07 8.71
CA GLU A 131 8.75 -5.66 7.51
C GLU A 131 7.25 -5.42 7.48
N ASN A 132 6.72 -5.12 6.29
CA ASN A 132 5.31 -4.92 6.05
C ASN A 132 4.69 -6.20 5.47
N VAL A 133 3.96 -6.92 6.31
CA VAL A 133 3.27 -8.16 5.95
C VAL A 133 1.87 -7.84 5.46
N PRO A 134 1.48 -8.22 4.23
CA PRO A 134 0.12 -8.00 3.73
C PRO A 134 -0.94 -8.55 4.70
N LEU A 135 -2.06 -7.84 4.91
CA LEU A 135 -3.12 -8.25 5.85
C LEU A 135 -3.69 -9.66 5.57
N LYS A 136 -3.59 -10.13 4.34
CA LYS A 136 -4.07 -11.46 3.94
C LYS A 136 -3.09 -12.59 4.23
N ASP A 137 -1.84 -12.27 4.53
CA ASP A 137 -0.79 -13.25 4.79
C ASP A 137 -0.71 -13.57 6.28
N ASP A 138 -0.45 -14.83 6.59
CA ASP A 138 -0.05 -15.22 7.93
C ASP A 138 1.36 -14.67 8.21
N ILE A 139 1.50 -13.97 9.35
CA ILE A 139 2.73 -13.26 9.72
C ILE A 139 3.91 -14.23 9.81
N GLN A 140 3.71 -15.40 10.43
CA GLN A 140 4.79 -16.36 10.63
C GLN A 140 5.20 -17.00 9.31
N ALA A 141 4.23 -17.40 8.49
CA ALA A 141 4.51 -17.96 7.17
C ALA A 141 5.19 -16.96 6.23
N TYR A 142 4.80 -15.68 6.30
CA TYR A 142 5.49 -14.61 5.57
C TYR A 142 6.94 -14.46 6.03
N PHE A 143 7.16 -14.39 7.33
CA PHE A 143 8.49 -14.24 7.91
C PHE A 143 9.43 -15.39 7.51
N GLU A 144 8.94 -16.63 7.54
CA GLU A 144 9.70 -17.81 7.13
C GLU A 144 10.03 -17.84 5.63
N ARG A 145 9.13 -17.33 4.80
CA ARG A 145 9.27 -17.31 3.34
C ARG A 145 10.12 -16.15 2.83
N GLU A 146 9.92 -14.95 3.39
CA GLU A 146 10.51 -13.72 2.85
C GLU A 146 11.71 -13.21 3.65
N VAL A 147 11.76 -13.44 4.96
CA VAL A 147 12.81 -12.86 5.83
C VAL A 147 13.91 -13.87 6.13
N LEU A 148 13.57 -15.06 6.62
CA LEU A 148 14.57 -16.05 7.05
C LEU A 148 15.55 -16.51 5.96
N PRO A 149 15.21 -16.60 4.66
CA PRO A 149 16.18 -16.94 3.64
C PRO A 149 17.33 -15.93 3.50
N HIS A 150 17.06 -14.65 3.87
CA HIS A 150 18.06 -13.58 3.81
C HIS A 150 18.78 -13.36 5.14
N VAL A 151 18.10 -13.58 6.25
CA VAL A 151 18.60 -13.38 7.61
C VAL A 151 18.19 -14.53 8.53
N PRO A 152 18.85 -15.71 8.41
CA PRO A 152 18.43 -16.93 9.08
C PRO A 152 18.46 -16.89 10.61
N ASP A 153 19.17 -15.93 11.19
CA ASP A 153 19.30 -15.72 12.64
C ASP A 153 18.30 -14.70 13.21
N ALA A 154 17.39 -14.19 12.37
CA ALA A 154 16.40 -13.19 12.78
C ALA A 154 15.19 -13.81 13.50
N TRP A 155 14.49 -12.99 14.28
CA TRP A 155 13.20 -13.34 14.88
C TRP A 155 12.27 -12.13 14.91
N ILE A 156 10.97 -12.40 15.01
CA ILE A 156 9.95 -11.35 15.19
C ILE A 156 9.96 -10.92 16.67
N ASN A 157 10.01 -9.61 16.93
CA ASN A 157 9.91 -9.09 18.30
C ASN A 157 8.45 -9.13 18.77
N PRO A 158 8.10 -9.97 19.77
CA PRO A 158 6.71 -10.12 20.20
C PRO A 158 6.21 -8.94 21.06
N ASP A 159 7.13 -8.12 21.58
CA ASP A 159 6.82 -7.02 22.49
C ASP A 159 6.64 -5.68 21.76
N LYS A 160 6.96 -5.64 20.48
CA LYS A 160 6.79 -4.46 19.62
C LYS A 160 5.68 -4.69 18.62
N ARG A 161 4.64 -3.89 18.74
CA ARG A 161 3.50 -3.83 17.83
C ARG A 161 3.37 -2.41 17.28
N ASP A 162 2.81 -2.26 16.10
CA ASP A 162 2.77 -0.99 15.39
C ASP A 162 1.85 0.05 15.97
N ASP A 163 0.86 -0.39 16.73
CA ASP A 163 -0.09 0.48 17.36
C ASP A 163 -0.02 0.38 18.90
N LYS A 164 -0.51 1.41 19.54
CA LYS A 164 -0.53 1.49 21.00
C LYS A 164 -1.48 0.47 21.63
N ASP A 165 -2.41 -0.07 20.87
CA ASP A 165 -3.49 -0.94 21.32
C ASP A 165 -3.29 -2.39 20.91
N GLY A 166 -2.26 -2.68 20.12
CA GLY A 166 -1.96 -4.01 19.59
C GLY A 166 -2.94 -4.45 18.51
N GLU A 167 -3.75 -3.54 18.00
CA GLU A 167 -4.51 -3.71 16.77
C GLU A 167 -3.65 -3.30 15.58
N ILE A 168 -3.90 -3.95 14.49
CA ILE A 168 -3.14 -3.83 13.28
C ILE A 168 -3.65 -2.61 12.53
N GLY A 169 -2.76 -1.69 12.21
CA GLY A 169 -3.05 -0.46 11.49
C GLY A 169 -3.39 -0.65 10.01
#